data_87f8f2104ab8c6c1f134e6d55a38a826
#
_entry.id   87f8f2104ab8c6c1f134e6d55a38a826
#
_cell.length_a   1.000
_cell.length_b   1.000
_cell.length_c   1.000
_cell.angle_alpha   90.00
_cell.angle_beta   90.00
_cell.angle_gamma   90.00
#
_symmetry.space_group_name_H-M   'P 1'
#
loop_
_entity.id
_entity.type
_entity.pdbx_description
1 polymer ?
#
loop_
_entity_poly.entity_id
_entity_poly.type
_entity_poly.pdbx_seq_one_letter_code
_entity_poly.pdbx_strand_id
1 'polypeptide(L)'
;MPKPRSDRKQHENLTFRLDASLMESVRRDSEDEGFTLNSLANRQFMQYTEWDRLEAKIGFMTVRHRFFRAVLAKLSDEEIASIGREQGPAESREYILLRWRKVTLGNFLRFVENYSRFATQYQLEHHNHGEHVMILVHPLGEKWSIYLEAFMAAALEDLFRIHPKTQRTDESVAVTFTGSDPLDE
;
A
#
# COMPACT_ATOMS: atom_id res chain seq x y z
N MET A 1 -21.37 -33.88 9.48
CA MET A 1 -20.61 -32.78 8.85
C MET A 1 -19.64 -32.23 9.88
N PRO A 2 -18.32 -32.28 9.68
CA PRO A 2 -17.36 -31.70 10.61
C PRO A 2 -17.41 -30.16 10.48
N LYS A 3 -17.48 -29.46 11.61
CA LYS A 3 -17.39 -28.00 11.67
C LYS A 3 -16.03 -27.53 11.12
N PRO A 4 -15.97 -26.41 10.37
CA PRO A 4 -14.70 -25.84 9.93
C PRO A 4 -13.85 -25.49 11.17
N ARG A 5 -12.60 -25.93 11.18
CA ARG A 5 -11.59 -25.54 12.16
C ARG A 5 -11.43 -24.02 12.08
N SER A 6 -11.77 -23.33 13.16
CA SER A 6 -11.42 -21.91 13.29
C SER A 6 -9.91 -21.80 13.23
N ASP A 7 -9.39 -21.03 12.28
CA ASP A 7 -8.00 -20.60 12.21
C ASP A 7 -7.69 -19.75 13.45
N ARG A 8 -7.41 -20.42 14.58
CA ARG A 8 -6.81 -19.75 15.74
C ARG A 8 -5.39 -19.38 15.35
N LYS A 9 -5.14 -18.08 15.18
CA LYS A 9 -3.77 -17.55 15.08
C LYS A 9 -2.95 -18.16 16.22
N GLN A 10 -1.95 -18.98 15.89
CA GLN A 10 -1.00 -19.48 16.88
C GLN A 10 -0.14 -18.31 17.34
N HIS A 11 -0.08 -18.11 18.65
CA HIS A 11 0.77 -17.11 19.27
C HIS A 11 2.00 -17.79 19.87
N GLU A 12 3.17 -17.25 19.60
CA GLU A 12 4.43 -17.66 20.22
C GLU A 12 4.92 -16.54 21.15
N ASN A 13 5.53 -16.93 22.27
CA ASN A 13 6.11 -15.98 23.21
C ASN A 13 7.59 -15.76 22.89
N LEU A 14 8.00 -14.51 22.82
CA LEU A 14 9.39 -14.12 22.61
C LEU A 14 9.80 -13.07 23.64
N THR A 15 10.98 -13.23 24.22
CA THR A 15 11.52 -12.31 25.23
C THR A 15 12.73 -11.58 24.67
N PHE A 16 12.74 -10.26 24.81
CA PHE A 16 13.85 -9.38 24.41
C PHE A 16 14.51 -8.75 25.64
N ARG A 17 15.82 -8.51 25.54
CA ARG A 17 16.53 -7.58 26.41
C ARG A 17 16.75 -6.29 25.62
N LEU A 18 16.20 -5.19 26.09
CA LEU A 18 16.31 -3.88 25.49
C LEU A 18 16.95 -2.90 26.47
N ASP A 19 17.58 -1.85 25.94
CA ASP A 19 18.10 -0.77 26.76
C ASP A 19 16.98 -0.09 27.56
N ALA A 20 17.27 0.30 28.80
CA ALA A 20 16.29 0.90 29.69
C ALA A 20 15.71 2.22 29.11
N SER A 21 16.56 3.05 28.50
CA SER A 21 16.15 4.31 27.86
C SER A 21 15.22 4.07 26.65
N LEU A 22 15.50 3.02 25.85
CA LEU A 22 14.63 2.63 24.74
C LEU A 22 13.27 2.14 25.28
N MET A 23 13.29 1.31 26.32
CA MET A 23 12.07 0.80 26.95
C MET A 23 11.20 1.91 27.55
N GLU A 24 11.81 2.94 28.15
CA GLU A 24 11.08 4.09 28.67
C GLU A 24 10.38 4.87 27.54
N SER A 25 11.08 5.12 26.43
CA SER A 25 10.49 5.77 25.25
C SER A 25 9.35 4.96 24.67
N VAL A 26 9.55 3.65 24.46
CA VAL A 26 8.52 2.75 23.91
C VAL A 26 7.28 2.67 24.81
N ARG A 27 7.43 2.70 26.14
CA ARG A 27 6.29 2.73 27.07
C ARG A 27 5.51 4.03 26.95
N ARG A 28 6.20 5.17 26.93
CA ARG A 28 5.58 6.49 26.77
C ARG A 28 4.78 6.56 25.47
N ASP A 29 5.39 6.19 24.34
CA ASP A 29 4.72 6.19 23.04
C ASP A 29 3.51 5.26 23.03
N SER A 30 3.63 4.08 23.68
CA SER A 30 2.54 3.12 23.81
C SER A 30 1.36 3.67 24.63
N GLU A 31 1.65 4.39 25.73
CA GLU A 31 0.63 5.04 26.57
C GLU A 31 -0.02 6.22 25.84
N ASP A 32 0.75 7.07 25.19
CA ASP A 32 0.27 8.23 24.43
C ASP A 32 -0.63 7.84 23.26
N GLU A 33 -0.32 6.74 22.57
CA GLU A 33 -1.12 6.21 21.45
C GLU A 33 -2.25 5.25 21.90
N GLY A 34 -2.34 4.90 23.18
CA GLY A 34 -3.34 3.98 23.73
C GLY A 34 -3.16 2.50 23.30
N PHE A 35 -1.95 2.09 22.95
CA PHE A 35 -1.60 0.72 22.58
C PHE A 35 -0.93 -0.03 23.74
N THR A 36 -1.03 -1.35 23.73
CA THR A 36 -0.19 -2.20 24.59
C THR A 36 1.21 -2.35 23.97
N LEU A 37 2.24 -2.56 24.80
CA LEU A 37 3.60 -2.87 24.32
C LEU A 37 3.62 -4.06 23.35
N ASN A 38 2.80 -5.06 23.59
CA ASN A 38 2.69 -6.22 22.70
C ASN A 38 2.09 -5.85 21.34
N SER A 39 1.06 -5.00 21.33
CA SER A 39 0.47 -4.50 20.07
C SER A 39 1.46 -3.65 19.28
N LEU A 40 2.23 -2.79 19.96
CA LEU A 40 3.27 -1.97 19.36
C LEU A 40 4.38 -2.85 18.76
N ALA A 41 4.88 -3.84 19.52
CA ALA A 41 5.89 -4.77 19.03
C ALA A 41 5.40 -5.56 17.80
N ASN A 42 4.18 -6.11 17.85
CA ASN A 42 3.59 -6.82 16.71
C ASN A 42 3.48 -5.90 15.48
N ARG A 43 3.06 -4.64 15.64
CA ARG A 43 2.99 -3.65 14.55
C ARG A 43 4.37 -3.43 13.93
N GLN A 44 5.42 -3.25 14.74
CA GLN A 44 6.78 -3.04 14.27
C GLN A 44 7.35 -4.27 13.55
N PHE A 45 7.12 -5.48 14.06
CA PHE A 45 7.53 -6.70 13.35
C PHE A 45 6.78 -6.92 12.05
N MET A 46 5.48 -6.60 12.01
CA MET A 46 4.73 -6.61 10.75
C MET A 46 5.27 -5.58 9.76
N GLN A 47 5.54 -4.34 10.20
CA GLN A 47 6.18 -3.32 9.39
C GLN A 47 7.48 -3.85 8.79
N TYR A 48 8.38 -4.38 9.60
CA TYR A 48 9.65 -4.93 9.15
C TYR A 48 9.48 -6.08 8.16
N THR A 49 8.60 -7.06 8.46
CA THR A 49 8.45 -8.27 7.63
C THR A 49 7.69 -8.02 6.34
N GLU A 50 6.73 -7.13 6.36
CA GLU A 50 5.85 -6.85 5.22
C GLU A 50 6.39 -5.72 4.33
N TRP A 51 7.19 -4.81 4.90
CA TRP A 51 7.61 -3.60 4.20
C TRP A 51 9.12 -3.34 4.24
N ASP A 52 9.72 -3.00 5.40
CA ASP A 52 11.07 -2.42 5.48
C ASP A 52 12.16 -3.25 4.80
N ARG A 53 12.11 -4.58 4.96
CA ARG A 53 13.06 -5.48 4.30
C ARG A 53 12.95 -5.53 2.78
N LEU A 54 11.81 -5.11 2.22
CA LEU A 54 11.58 -5.02 0.78
C LEU A 54 11.93 -3.62 0.27
N GLU A 55 11.58 -2.58 1.02
CA GLU A 55 11.89 -1.19 0.74
C GLU A 55 13.38 -0.99 0.41
N ALA A 56 14.26 -1.56 1.24
CA ALA A 56 15.70 -1.51 1.02
C ALA A 56 16.18 -2.15 -0.30
N LYS A 57 15.38 -3.08 -0.88
CA LYS A 57 15.70 -3.75 -2.14
C LYS A 57 15.18 -3.01 -3.36
N ILE A 58 14.07 -2.28 -3.21
CA ILE A 58 13.40 -1.54 -4.27
C ILE A 58 14.01 -0.14 -4.40
N GLY A 59 14.64 0.39 -3.34
CA GLY A 59 15.31 1.68 -3.38
C GLY A 59 14.41 2.85 -3.00
N PHE A 60 13.51 2.66 -2.03
CA PHE A 60 12.70 3.75 -1.48
C PHE A 60 13.54 4.80 -0.77
N MET A 61 13.04 6.03 -0.78
CA MET A 61 13.58 7.13 0.00
C MET A 61 12.46 7.89 0.71
N THR A 62 12.71 8.37 1.92
CA THR A 62 11.76 9.22 2.65
C THR A 62 11.91 10.66 2.25
N VAL A 63 10.86 11.28 1.76
CA VAL A 63 10.80 12.69 1.35
C VAL A 63 9.66 13.40 2.08
N ARG A 64 9.87 14.67 2.45
CA ARG A 64 8.79 15.47 3.04
C ARG A 64 7.73 15.80 1.97
N HIS A 65 6.46 15.66 2.29
CA HIS A 65 5.33 15.97 1.39
C HIS A 65 5.45 17.37 0.77
N ARG A 66 5.83 18.39 1.56
CA ARG A 66 6.00 19.76 1.05
C ARG A 66 7.04 19.87 -0.06
N PHE A 67 8.18 19.18 0.09
CA PHE A 67 9.22 19.17 -0.93
C PHE A 67 8.73 18.45 -2.18
N PHE A 68 8.13 17.28 -2.01
CA PHE A 68 7.61 16.48 -3.11
C PHE A 68 6.54 17.22 -3.92
N ARG A 69 5.56 17.86 -3.25
CA ARG A 69 4.57 18.73 -3.91
C ARG A 69 5.23 19.86 -4.72
N ALA A 70 6.27 20.49 -4.18
CA ALA A 70 6.98 21.57 -4.88
C ALA A 70 7.71 21.07 -6.15
N VAL A 71 8.20 19.84 -6.13
CA VAL A 71 8.81 19.18 -7.33
C VAL A 71 7.71 18.88 -8.35
N LEU A 72 6.62 18.23 -7.95
CA LEU A 72 5.50 17.89 -8.83
C LEU A 72 4.89 19.14 -9.48
N ALA A 73 4.80 20.26 -8.78
CA ALA A 73 4.28 21.51 -9.30
C ALA A 73 5.11 22.12 -10.47
N LYS A 74 6.32 21.61 -10.72
CA LYS A 74 7.17 22.04 -11.86
C LYS A 74 6.90 21.27 -13.14
N LEU A 75 6.19 20.16 -13.05
CA LEU A 75 5.85 19.30 -14.18
C LEU A 75 4.47 19.68 -14.73
N SER A 76 4.25 19.51 -16.03
CA SER A 76 2.93 19.57 -16.65
C SER A 76 2.08 18.35 -16.26
N ASP A 77 0.78 18.44 -16.45
CA ASP A 77 -0.16 17.33 -16.20
C ASP A 77 0.16 16.12 -17.07
N GLU A 78 0.53 16.36 -18.33
CA GLU A 78 0.89 15.30 -19.26
C GLU A 78 2.19 14.59 -18.89
N GLU A 79 3.21 15.33 -18.43
CA GLU A 79 4.44 14.73 -17.92
C GLU A 79 4.17 13.84 -16.70
N ILE A 80 3.35 14.31 -15.77
CA ILE A 80 2.94 13.56 -14.59
C ILE A 80 2.17 12.28 -14.98
N ALA A 81 1.18 12.42 -15.87
CA ALA A 81 0.41 11.29 -16.36
C ALA A 81 1.28 10.28 -17.12
N SER A 82 2.24 10.76 -17.91
CA SER A 82 3.19 9.91 -18.63
C SER A 82 4.05 9.09 -17.67
N ILE A 83 4.57 9.72 -16.61
CA ILE A 83 5.32 9.03 -15.55
C ILE A 83 4.44 7.96 -14.88
N GLY A 84 3.19 8.30 -14.54
CA GLY A 84 2.25 7.34 -13.95
C GLY A 84 1.98 6.14 -14.86
N ARG A 85 1.75 6.37 -16.15
CA ARG A 85 1.55 5.29 -17.13
C ARG A 85 2.76 4.37 -17.29
N GLU A 86 3.95 4.91 -17.24
CA GLU A 86 5.19 4.13 -17.32
C GLU A 86 5.46 3.33 -16.04
N GLN A 87 5.34 3.99 -14.89
CA GLN A 87 5.69 3.40 -13.61
C GLN A 87 4.64 2.41 -13.10
N GLY A 88 3.36 2.64 -13.39
CA GLY A 88 2.26 1.80 -12.90
C GLY A 88 2.49 0.29 -13.12
N PRO A 89 2.61 -0.19 -14.36
CA PRO A 89 2.86 -1.60 -14.63
C PRO A 89 4.26 -2.06 -14.18
N ALA A 90 5.28 -1.21 -14.31
CA ALA A 90 6.66 -1.55 -14.01
C ALA A 90 6.85 -1.80 -12.50
N GLU A 91 6.53 -0.82 -11.65
CA GLU A 91 6.66 -0.92 -10.19
C GLU A 91 5.75 -2.00 -9.59
N SER A 92 4.49 -2.06 -10.06
CA SER A 92 3.56 -3.09 -9.60
C SER A 92 4.08 -4.49 -9.87
N ARG A 93 4.58 -4.74 -11.08
CA ARG A 93 5.17 -6.03 -11.47
C ARG A 93 6.41 -6.37 -10.65
N GLU A 94 7.32 -5.40 -10.49
CA GLU A 94 8.55 -5.58 -9.73
C GLU A 94 8.26 -5.95 -8.27
N TYR A 95 7.42 -5.17 -7.60
CA TYR A 95 7.03 -5.42 -6.21
C TYR A 95 6.35 -6.77 -6.05
N ILE A 96 5.36 -7.07 -6.89
CA ILE A 96 4.60 -8.32 -6.85
C ILE A 96 5.52 -9.53 -7.04
N LEU A 97 6.42 -9.48 -8.02
CA LEU A 97 7.35 -10.58 -8.29
C LEU A 97 8.38 -10.74 -7.18
N LEU A 98 8.88 -9.64 -6.62
CA LEU A 98 9.80 -9.68 -5.49
C LEU A 98 9.16 -10.31 -4.25
N ARG A 99 7.90 -10.00 -3.99
CA ARG A 99 7.18 -10.40 -2.78
C ARG A 99 6.50 -11.76 -2.89
N TRP A 100 5.79 -12.01 -3.98
CA TRP A 100 4.91 -13.19 -4.14
C TRP A 100 5.26 -14.08 -5.33
N ARG A 101 6.23 -13.72 -6.14
CA ARG A 101 6.72 -14.51 -7.29
C ARG A 101 5.69 -14.75 -8.40
N LYS A 102 4.47 -14.24 -8.29
CA LYS A 102 3.40 -14.42 -9.27
C LYS A 102 2.56 -13.15 -9.39
N VAL A 103 2.41 -12.67 -10.64
CA VAL A 103 1.54 -11.54 -10.95
C VAL A 103 0.11 -12.06 -11.05
N THR A 104 -0.73 -11.68 -10.08
CA THR A 104 -2.18 -11.95 -10.03
C THR A 104 -2.90 -10.70 -9.57
N LEU A 105 -4.21 -10.60 -9.86
CA LEU A 105 -5.03 -9.48 -9.41
C LEU A 105 -5.04 -9.40 -7.87
N GLY A 106 -5.17 -10.52 -7.17
CA GLY A 106 -5.13 -10.55 -5.70
C GLY A 106 -3.79 -10.06 -5.14
N ASN A 107 -2.66 -10.37 -5.78
CA ASN A 107 -1.37 -9.84 -5.36
C ASN A 107 -1.21 -8.35 -5.68
N PHE A 108 -1.84 -7.86 -6.76
CA PHE A 108 -1.91 -6.43 -7.05
C PHE A 108 -2.73 -5.67 -6.00
N LEU A 109 -3.89 -6.18 -5.60
CA LEU A 109 -4.69 -5.58 -4.54
C LEU A 109 -3.90 -5.51 -3.22
N ARG A 110 -3.20 -6.59 -2.86
CA ARG A 110 -2.30 -6.59 -1.68
C ARG A 110 -1.15 -5.59 -1.80
N PHE A 111 -0.61 -5.41 -3.00
CA PHE A 111 0.40 -4.38 -3.26
C PHE A 111 -0.15 -2.99 -2.98
N VAL A 112 -1.34 -2.65 -3.49
CA VAL A 112 -2.01 -1.37 -3.23
C VAL A 112 -2.31 -1.18 -1.75
N GLU A 113 -2.78 -2.22 -1.05
CA GLU A 113 -3.00 -2.19 0.41
C GLU A 113 -1.70 -1.96 1.20
N ASN A 114 -0.60 -2.60 0.82
CA ASN A 114 0.70 -2.43 1.48
C ASN A 114 1.24 -1.01 1.31
N TYR A 115 1.10 -0.42 0.13
CA TYR A 115 1.48 0.98 -0.09
C TYR A 115 0.65 1.95 0.74
N SER A 116 -0.66 1.72 0.86
CA SER A 116 -1.52 2.50 1.76
C SER A 116 -1.07 2.38 3.22
N ARG A 117 -0.82 1.15 3.65
CA ARG A 117 -0.56 0.84 5.05
C ARG A 117 0.83 1.27 5.53
N PHE A 118 1.85 1.14 4.68
CA PHE A 118 3.24 1.26 5.08
C PHE A 118 3.96 2.46 4.45
N ALA A 119 3.70 2.76 3.18
CA ALA A 119 4.33 3.89 2.50
C ALA A 119 3.66 5.24 2.80
N THR A 120 2.49 5.24 3.42
CA THR A 120 1.72 6.45 3.81
C THR A 120 1.49 7.45 2.67
N GLN A 121 1.54 6.98 1.42
CA GLN A 121 1.36 7.81 0.23
C GLN A 121 -0.11 8.18 0.01
N TYR A 122 -1.00 7.32 0.46
CA TYR A 122 -2.46 7.49 0.45
C TYR A 122 -3.11 6.62 1.53
N GLN A 123 -4.36 6.93 1.87
CA GLN A 123 -5.26 6.04 2.61
C GLN A 123 -6.14 5.30 1.60
N LEU A 124 -6.31 4.00 1.77
CA LEU A 124 -7.11 3.17 0.88
C LEU A 124 -8.42 2.76 1.54
N GLU A 125 -9.53 3.02 0.87
CA GLU A 125 -10.80 2.33 1.10
C GLU A 125 -11.06 1.39 -0.07
N HIS A 126 -11.31 0.11 0.22
CA HIS A 126 -11.56 -0.89 -0.81
C HIS A 126 -12.83 -1.69 -0.48
N HIS A 127 -13.76 -1.69 -1.42
CA HIS A 127 -15.01 -2.44 -1.35
C HIS A 127 -15.07 -3.43 -2.52
N ASN A 128 -15.52 -4.66 -2.22
CA ASN A 128 -15.74 -5.69 -3.24
C ASN A 128 -17.14 -6.30 -3.04
N HIS A 129 -18.07 -5.92 -3.91
CA HIS A 129 -19.44 -6.45 -3.96
C HIS A 129 -19.80 -6.88 -5.40
N GLY A 130 -18.88 -7.64 -6.05
CA GLY A 130 -18.95 -8.01 -7.47
C GLY A 130 -18.28 -6.99 -8.39
N GLU A 131 -17.97 -5.82 -7.88
CA GLU A 131 -17.16 -4.77 -8.50
C GLU A 131 -16.19 -4.23 -7.46
N HIS A 132 -14.92 -4.10 -7.82
CA HIS A 132 -13.91 -3.47 -6.97
C HIS A 132 -14.05 -1.95 -7.06
N VAL A 133 -14.20 -1.30 -5.92
CA VAL A 133 -14.16 0.15 -5.78
C VAL A 133 -13.01 0.49 -4.83
N MET A 134 -11.96 1.10 -5.34
CA MET A 134 -10.81 1.55 -4.54
C MET A 134 -10.79 3.08 -4.53
N ILE A 135 -10.72 3.67 -3.34
CA ILE A 135 -10.61 5.12 -3.15
C ILE A 135 -9.28 5.39 -2.45
N LEU A 136 -8.38 6.07 -3.14
CA LEU A 136 -7.06 6.45 -2.65
C LEU A 136 -7.11 7.93 -2.24
N VAL A 137 -7.02 8.22 -0.95
CA VAL A 137 -7.05 9.59 -0.39
C VAL A 137 -5.65 10.01 0.04
N HIS A 138 -5.21 11.22 -0.32
CA HIS A 138 -3.85 11.68 -0.08
C HIS A 138 -3.77 13.22 0.08
N PRO A 139 -2.78 13.76 0.82
CA PRO A 139 -2.62 15.19 1.02
C PRO A 139 -1.66 15.84 0.00
N LEU A 140 -1.36 15.20 -1.13
CA LEU A 140 -0.28 15.62 -2.05
C LEU A 140 -0.76 16.55 -3.19
N GLY A 141 -2.09 16.78 -3.31
CA GLY A 141 -2.69 17.70 -4.27
C GLY A 141 -2.88 17.11 -5.65
N GLU A 142 -3.51 17.88 -6.55
CA GLU A 142 -3.99 17.46 -7.88
C GLU A 142 -2.95 16.72 -8.72
N LYS A 143 -1.69 17.16 -8.72
CA LYS A 143 -0.60 16.51 -9.48
C LYS A 143 -0.39 15.04 -9.07
N TRP A 144 -0.55 14.74 -7.78
CA TRP A 144 -0.45 13.38 -7.29
C TRP A 144 -1.69 12.55 -7.66
N SER A 145 -2.87 13.17 -7.69
CA SER A 145 -4.08 12.51 -8.21
C SER A 145 -3.93 12.14 -9.69
N ILE A 146 -3.36 13.02 -10.52
CA ILE A 146 -3.06 12.72 -11.93
C ILE A 146 -2.12 11.54 -12.06
N TYR A 147 -1.05 11.52 -11.24
CA TYR A 147 -0.10 10.40 -11.21
C TYR A 147 -0.77 9.08 -10.83
N LEU A 148 -1.50 9.06 -9.70
CA LEU A 148 -2.15 7.84 -9.18
C LEU A 148 -3.22 7.32 -10.15
N GLU A 149 -4.02 8.20 -10.75
CA GLU A 149 -5.00 7.81 -11.76
C GLU A 149 -4.33 7.10 -12.95
N ALA A 150 -3.31 7.71 -13.51
CA ALA A 150 -2.56 7.15 -14.64
C ALA A 150 -1.84 5.85 -14.27
N PHE A 151 -1.23 5.80 -13.08
CA PHE A 151 -0.55 4.63 -12.53
C PHE A 151 -1.49 3.43 -12.39
N MET A 152 -2.63 3.64 -11.73
CA MET A 152 -3.60 2.58 -11.46
C MET A 152 -4.25 2.06 -12.74
N ALA A 153 -4.63 2.97 -13.64
CA ALA A 153 -5.22 2.60 -14.93
C ALA A 153 -4.24 1.77 -15.76
N ALA A 154 -3.02 2.26 -15.94
CA ALA A 154 -2.00 1.56 -16.74
C ALA A 154 -1.60 0.20 -16.13
N ALA A 155 -1.48 0.10 -14.79
CA ALA A 155 -1.18 -1.16 -14.13
C ALA A 155 -2.28 -2.20 -14.36
N LEU A 156 -3.55 -1.82 -14.21
CA LEU A 156 -4.69 -2.71 -14.43
C LEU A 156 -4.81 -3.14 -15.90
N GLU A 157 -4.61 -2.22 -16.83
CA GLU A 157 -4.67 -2.51 -18.27
C GLU A 157 -3.53 -3.42 -18.72
N ASP A 158 -2.29 -3.11 -18.38
CA ASP A 158 -1.12 -3.87 -18.85
C ASP A 158 -1.04 -5.26 -18.21
N LEU A 159 -1.20 -5.33 -16.88
CA LEU A 159 -0.99 -6.58 -16.16
C LEU A 159 -2.18 -7.54 -16.23
N PHE A 160 -3.42 -7.02 -16.32
CA PHE A 160 -4.63 -7.84 -16.16
C PHE A 160 -5.64 -7.67 -17.30
N ARG A 161 -5.41 -6.79 -18.26
CA ARG A 161 -6.35 -6.45 -19.35
C ARG A 161 -7.69 -5.89 -18.83
N ILE A 162 -7.64 -5.24 -17.68
CA ILE A 162 -8.80 -4.61 -17.05
C ILE A 162 -8.77 -3.12 -17.39
N HIS A 163 -9.88 -2.60 -17.96
CA HIS A 163 -10.07 -1.18 -18.23
C HIS A 163 -10.89 -0.54 -17.09
N PRO A 164 -10.25 0.10 -16.11
CA PRO A 164 -10.96 0.69 -14.99
C PRO A 164 -11.68 1.98 -15.40
N LYS A 165 -12.75 2.28 -14.65
CA LYS A 165 -13.31 3.65 -14.62
C LYS A 165 -12.61 4.41 -13.51
N THR A 166 -12.14 5.60 -13.81
CA THR A 166 -11.45 6.46 -12.84
C THR A 166 -12.19 7.77 -12.64
N GLN A 167 -12.14 8.30 -11.44
CA GLN A 167 -12.57 9.65 -11.09
C GLN A 167 -11.55 10.22 -10.10
N ARG A 168 -11.19 11.49 -10.27
CA ARG A 168 -10.27 12.14 -9.36
C ARG A 168 -10.77 13.48 -8.85
N THR A 169 -10.27 13.85 -7.70
CA THR A 169 -10.30 15.19 -7.12
C THR A 169 -8.86 15.63 -6.85
N ASP A 170 -8.66 16.80 -6.25
CA ASP A 170 -7.32 17.28 -5.87
C ASP A 170 -6.61 16.37 -4.85
N GLU A 171 -7.36 15.61 -4.05
CA GLU A 171 -6.84 14.84 -2.92
C GLU A 171 -7.31 13.37 -2.91
N SER A 172 -7.93 12.93 -3.99
CA SER A 172 -8.37 11.53 -4.08
C SER A 172 -8.48 11.01 -5.51
N VAL A 173 -8.34 9.69 -5.64
CA VAL A 173 -8.60 8.95 -6.88
C VAL A 173 -9.49 7.76 -6.57
N ALA A 174 -10.64 7.68 -7.23
CA ALA A 174 -11.49 6.50 -7.23
C ALA A 174 -11.22 5.66 -8.48
N VAL A 175 -11.02 4.36 -8.30
CA VAL A 175 -10.77 3.38 -9.34
C VAL A 175 -11.79 2.26 -9.22
N THR A 176 -12.62 2.09 -10.24
CA THR A 176 -13.70 1.10 -10.25
C THR A 176 -13.50 0.12 -11.41
N PHE A 177 -13.55 -1.16 -11.13
CA PHE A 177 -13.39 -2.20 -12.14
C PHE A 177 -14.03 -3.53 -11.70
N THR A 178 -14.33 -4.37 -12.67
CA THR A 178 -14.73 -5.77 -12.46
C THR A 178 -13.56 -6.69 -12.80
N GLY A 179 -13.32 -7.69 -11.98
CA GLY A 179 -12.30 -8.71 -12.20
C GLY A 179 -12.39 -9.75 -11.08
N SER A 180 -12.20 -10.99 -11.41
CA SER A 180 -12.03 -12.08 -10.45
C SER A 180 -10.58 -12.56 -10.51
N ASP A 181 -10.02 -12.91 -9.36
CA ASP A 181 -8.77 -13.65 -9.33
C ASP A 181 -9.05 -15.07 -9.86
N PRO A 182 -8.30 -15.56 -10.87
CA PRO A 182 -8.49 -16.94 -11.34
C PRO A 182 -8.22 -18.03 -10.29
N LEU A 183 -7.94 -17.63 -9.03
CA LEU A 183 -7.77 -18.53 -7.88
C LEU A 183 -9.02 -18.65 -7.01
N ASP A 184 -10.12 -17.99 -7.35
CA ASP A 184 -11.43 -18.13 -6.68
C ASP A 184 -12.33 -19.17 -7.36
N GLU A 185 -11.81 -19.94 -8.33
CA GLU A 185 -12.47 -21.10 -8.95
C GLU A 185 -11.93 -22.45 -8.43
#